data_27aa6bfdc40ff4c5b448b0611400e67f
#
_entry.id   27aa6bfdc40ff4c5b448b0611400e67f
#
_cell.length_a   1.000
_cell.length_b   1.000
_cell.length_c   1.000
_cell.angle_alpha   90.00
_cell.angle_beta   90.00
_cell.angle_gamma   90.00
#
_symmetry.space_group_name_H-M   'P 1'
#
loop_
_entity.id
_entity.type
_entity.pdbx_description
1 polymer ?
#
loop_
_entity_poly.entity_id
_entity_poly.type
_entity_poly.pdbx_seq_one_letter_code
_entity_poly.pdbx_strand_id
1 'polypeptide(L)'
;MRFPSPLVAIALAALIAPVATLRAQEPAASTPAAAPLAPDSTRDDAARQQPGRPRHYWKKFAAGFASSILAHEGAHVVTAYAVGGHPTIGINKGRPTVYSGISARLQPHQQFLFSSMGLNLQAAMDEGILDVPHNRGAPFERGVLAGGIATALFYVTIGRTASVSDIDMMSRTSSLSKTDLTIIYGGVAALHTLRIHRDERYADFFVRPDVSAGKGLKLGVNIQ
;
A
#
# COMPACT_ATOMS: atom_id res chain seq x y z
N MET A 1 13.89 24.26 -21.43
CA MET A 1 12.93 23.21 -21.05
C MET A 1 13.57 21.86 -21.34
N ARG A 2 13.86 21.04 -20.35
CA ARG A 2 14.40 19.69 -20.55
C ARG A 2 13.23 18.71 -20.43
N PHE A 3 12.93 17.99 -21.50
CA PHE A 3 11.93 16.92 -21.48
C PHE A 3 12.39 15.81 -20.53
N PRO A 4 11.46 15.20 -19.76
CA PRO A 4 11.81 14.05 -18.92
C PRO A 4 12.34 12.92 -19.81
N SER A 5 13.37 12.20 -19.33
CA SER A 5 13.93 11.08 -20.08
C SER A 5 12.86 9.97 -20.22
N PRO A 6 12.88 9.22 -21.34
CA PRO A 6 11.88 8.17 -21.60
C PRO A 6 11.84 7.08 -20.51
N LEU A 7 12.92 6.89 -19.75
CA LEU A 7 12.96 5.96 -18.62
C LEU A 7 12.09 6.37 -17.44
N VAL A 8 11.92 7.68 -17.18
CA VAL A 8 11.02 8.19 -16.13
C VAL A 8 9.57 7.98 -16.54
N ALA A 9 9.26 8.15 -17.82
CA ALA A 9 7.92 7.88 -18.38
C ALA A 9 7.56 6.39 -18.33
N ILE A 10 8.52 5.48 -18.53
CA ILE A 10 8.29 4.03 -18.48
C ILE A 10 8.03 3.57 -17.04
N ALA A 11 8.76 4.08 -16.05
CA ALA A 11 8.53 3.74 -14.63
C ALA A 11 7.15 4.24 -14.15
N LEU A 12 6.71 5.40 -14.62
CA LEU A 12 5.40 5.97 -14.29
C LEU A 12 4.26 5.26 -15.05
N ALA A 13 4.48 4.89 -16.31
CA ALA A 13 3.49 4.17 -17.12
C ALA A 13 3.23 2.75 -16.62
N ALA A 14 4.24 2.06 -16.06
CA ALA A 14 4.06 0.75 -15.45
C ALA A 14 3.19 0.79 -14.18
N LEU A 15 3.15 1.93 -13.46
CA LEU A 15 2.31 2.11 -12.28
C LEU A 15 0.85 2.47 -12.62
N ILE A 16 0.56 2.94 -13.83
CA ILE A 16 -0.75 3.51 -14.21
C ILE A 16 -1.46 2.67 -15.29
N ALA A 17 -0.86 1.61 -15.79
CA ALA A 17 -1.51 0.76 -16.78
C ALA A 17 -2.79 0.15 -16.18
N PRO A 18 -3.99 0.49 -16.69
CA PRO A 18 -5.21 -0.17 -16.23
C PRO A 18 -5.13 -1.62 -16.67
N VAL A 19 -5.13 -2.54 -15.72
CA VAL A 19 -5.42 -3.94 -16.01
C VAL A 19 -6.84 -3.97 -16.55
N ALA A 20 -6.99 -4.20 -17.85
CA ALA A 20 -8.28 -4.41 -18.47
C ALA A 20 -8.93 -5.61 -17.79
N THR A 21 -9.89 -5.37 -16.92
CA THR A 21 -10.69 -6.39 -16.27
C THR A 21 -11.52 -7.07 -17.34
N LEU A 22 -11.11 -8.27 -17.72
CA LEU A 22 -11.98 -9.24 -18.40
C LEU A 22 -13.12 -9.56 -17.41
N ARG A 23 -14.22 -8.83 -17.57
CA ARG A 23 -15.47 -9.11 -16.88
C ARG A 23 -15.99 -10.43 -17.43
N ALA A 24 -15.83 -11.52 -16.70
CA ALA A 24 -16.54 -12.76 -16.96
C ALA A 24 -18.03 -12.45 -16.80
N GLN A 25 -18.79 -12.71 -17.87
CA GLN A 25 -20.24 -12.53 -17.92
C GLN A 25 -20.85 -13.64 -17.08
N GLU A 26 -21.43 -13.30 -15.94
CA GLU A 26 -22.20 -14.21 -15.10
C GLU A 26 -23.46 -14.68 -15.86
N PRO A 27 -23.76 -15.97 -15.88
CA PRO A 27 -25.01 -16.46 -16.47
C PRO A 27 -26.19 -16.04 -15.59
N ALA A 28 -27.22 -15.54 -16.24
CA ALA A 28 -28.47 -15.08 -15.60
C ALA A 28 -29.08 -16.17 -14.72
N ALA A 29 -29.15 -15.88 -13.42
CA ALA A 29 -29.82 -16.74 -12.45
C ALA A 29 -31.34 -16.65 -12.62
N SER A 30 -31.98 -17.79 -12.88
CA SER A 30 -33.42 -17.96 -12.89
C SER A 30 -34.02 -17.74 -11.49
N THR A 31 -35.02 -16.88 -11.42
CA THR A 31 -35.78 -16.56 -10.21
C THR A 31 -36.56 -17.77 -9.70
N PRO A 32 -36.34 -18.25 -8.47
CA PRO A 32 -37.23 -19.25 -7.87
C PRO A 32 -38.47 -18.57 -7.25
N ALA A 33 -39.61 -19.22 -7.41
CA ALA A 33 -40.92 -18.82 -6.87
C ALA A 33 -40.88 -18.71 -5.32
N ALA A 34 -41.61 -17.72 -4.80
CA ALA A 34 -41.74 -17.44 -3.38
C ALA A 34 -42.35 -18.60 -2.62
N ALA A 35 -41.63 -19.15 -1.63
CA ALA A 35 -42.15 -20.08 -0.62
C ALA A 35 -42.73 -19.31 0.59
N PRO A 36 -43.74 -19.87 1.32
CA PRO A 36 -44.40 -19.18 2.43
C PRO A 36 -43.47 -18.97 3.62
N LEU A 37 -43.60 -17.78 4.25
CA LEU A 37 -42.87 -17.34 5.41
C LEU A 37 -43.17 -18.23 6.63
N ALA A 38 -42.15 -18.95 7.12
CA ALA A 38 -42.19 -19.58 8.45
C ALA A 38 -41.80 -18.56 9.52
N PRO A 39 -42.28 -18.71 10.78
CA PRO A 39 -42.12 -17.72 11.84
C PRO A 39 -40.64 -17.55 12.28
N ASP A 40 -40.30 -16.33 12.53
CA ASP A 40 -39.01 -15.65 12.66
C ASP A 40 -38.25 -15.93 13.97
N SER A 41 -38.08 -17.20 14.37
CA SER A 41 -37.32 -17.57 15.56
C SER A 41 -35.80 -17.84 15.29
N THR A 42 -35.36 -17.80 14.02
CA THR A 42 -33.97 -18.08 13.63
C THR A 42 -33.13 -16.84 13.40
N ARG A 43 -33.71 -15.63 13.47
CA ARG A 43 -33.00 -14.38 13.26
C ARG A 43 -32.07 -13.99 14.41
N ASP A 44 -32.40 -14.37 15.64
CA ASP A 44 -31.60 -14.00 16.81
C ASP A 44 -30.35 -14.86 17.00
N ASP A 45 -30.29 -16.07 16.44
CA ASP A 45 -29.11 -16.95 16.54
C ASP A 45 -28.09 -16.67 15.47
N ALA A 46 -28.48 -16.18 14.29
CA ALA A 46 -27.56 -15.78 13.24
C ALA A 46 -26.77 -14.49 13.60
N ALA A 47 -27.37 -13.61 14.40
CA ALA A 47 -26.72 -12.38 14.87
C ALA A 47 -25.65 -12.64 15.94
N ARG A 48 -25.62 -13.82 16.57
CA ARG A 48 -24.66 -14.18 17.63
C ARG A 48 -23.43 -14.94 17.13
N GLN A 49 -23.43 -15.41 15.90
CA GLN A 49 -22.27 -16.06 15.28
C GLN A 49 -21.45 -15.06 14.46
N GLN A 50 -20.94 -14.02 15.11
CA GLN A 50 -19.84 -13.25 14.52
C GLN A 50 -18.63 -14.20 14.41
N PRO A 51 -18.07 -14.40 13.23
CA PRO A 51 -16.86 -15.21 13.10
C PRO A 51 -15.78 -14.59 13.98
N GLY A 52 -15.40 -15.31 15.05
CA GLY A 52 -14.36 -14.86 15.97
C GLY A 52 -13.08 -14.53 15.21
N ARG A 53 -12.31 -13.57 15.71
CA ARG A 53 -11.03 -13.21 15.10
C ARG A 53 -10.20 -14.45 14.80
N PRO A 54 -9.55 -14.50 13.61
CA PRO A 54 -8.61 -15.57 13.32
C PRO A 54 -7.56 -15.65 14.42
N ARG A 55 -7.29 -16.87 14.89
CA ARG A 55 -6.26 -17.09 15.92
C ARG A 55 -4.96 -16.41 15.51
N HIS A 56 -4.34 -15.65 16.42
CA HIS A 56 -3.12 -14.88 16.16
C HIS A 56 -3.24 -13.73 15.11
N TYR A 57 -4.40 -13.14 14.97
CA TYR A 57 -4.63 -12.02 14.05
C TYR A 57 -3.52 -10.97 14.13
N TRP A 58 -3.27 -10.40 15.30
CA TRP A 58 -2.29 -9.33 15.50
C TRP A 58 -0.85 -9.73 15.21
N LYS A 59 -0.49 -10.99 15.50
CA LYS A 59 0.85 -11.50 15.17
C LYS A 59 1.06 -11.55 13.66
N LYS A 60 0.05 -12.05 12.92
CA LYS A 60 0.09 -12.12 11.46
C LYS A 60 0.07 -10.72 10.84
N PHE A 61 -0.76 -9.81 11.36
CA PHE A 61 -0.78 -8.42 10.93
C PHE A 61 0.56 -7.74 11.13
N ALA A 62 1.14 -7.82 12.33
CA ALA A 62 2.44 -7.24 12.62
C ALA A 62 3.56 -7.84 11.76
N ALA A 63 3.50 -9.15 11.48
CA ALA A 63 4.43 -9.80 10.56
C ALA A 63 4.29 -9.24 9.14
N GLY A 64 3.07 -9.06 8.62
CA GLY A 64 2.84 -8.45 7.31
C GLY A 64 3.35 -7.01 7.25
N PHE A 65 3.06 -6.21 8.28
CA PHE A 65 3.55 -4.84 8.38
C PHE A 65 5.08 -4.77 8.37
N ALA A 66 5.73 -5.59 9.20
CA ALA A 66 7.19 -5.67 9.24
C ALA A 66 7.76 -6.16 7.90
N SER A 67 7.11 -7.13 7.23
CA SER A 67 7.52 -7.61 5.90
C SER A 67 7.47 -6.51 4.85
N SER A 68 6.48 -5.62 4.88
CA SER A 68 6.40 -4.47 3.98
C SER A 68 7.58 -3.51 4.18
N ILE A 69 7.95 -3.21 5.44
CA ILE A 69 9.11 -2.37 5.75
C ILE A 69 10.42 -3.04 5.31
N LEU A 70 10.57 -4.34 5.59
CA LEU A 70 11.75 -5.09 5.15
C LEU A 70 11.87 -5.17 3.64
N ALA A 71 10.77 -5.31 2.91
CA ALA A 71 10.73 -5.28 1.46
C ALA A 71 11.17 -3.92 0.93
N HIS A 72 10.74 -2.81 1.54
CA HIS A 72 11.17 -1.46 1.20
C HIS A 72 12.69 -1.32 1.32
N GLU A 73 13.26 -1.65 2.47
CA GLU A 73 14.71 -1.57 2.69
C GLU A 73 15.47 -2.57 1.81
N GLY A 74 14.92 -3.76 1.60
CA GLY A 74 15.47 -4.77 0.70
C GLY A 74 15.54 -4.30 -0.75
N ALA A 75 14.54 -3.55 -1.20
CA ALA A 75 14.53 -2.94 -2.52
C ALA A 75 15.69 -1.96 -2.72
N HIS A 76 16.00 -1.16 -1.71
CA HIS A 76 17.17 -0.29 -1.72
C HIS A 76 18.48 -1.09 -1.85
N VAL A 77 18.63 -2.15 -1.05
CA VAL A 77 19.84 -2.99 -1.09
C VAL A 77 20.03 -3.61 -2.49
N VAL A 78 18.99 -4.25 -3.03
CA VAL A 78 19.05 -4.90 -4.35
C VAL A 78 19.33 -3.88 -5.44
N THR A 79 18.66 -2.73 -5.40
CA THR A 79 18.88 -1.68 -6.40
C THR A 79 20.26 -1.09 -6.31
N ALA A 80 20.81 -0.86 -5.12
CA ALA A 80 22.16 -0.35 -4.97
C ALA A 80 23.18 -1.27 -5.66
N TYR A 81 23.10 -2.58 -5.40
CA TYR A 81 23.97 -3.54 -6.08
C TYR A 81 23.76 -3.54 -7.60
N ALA A 82 22.51 -3.52 -8.06
CA ALA A 82 22.17 -3.55 -9.48
C ALA A 82 22.72 -2.34 -10.25
N VAL A 83 22.88 -1.19 -9.59
CA VAL A 83 23.41 0.03 -10.21
C VAL A 83 24.89 0.30 -9.88
N GLY A 84 25.61 -0.69 -9.35
CA GLY A 84 27.03 -0.62 -9.06
C GLY A 84 27.40 0.09 -7.75
N GLY A 85 26.46 0.23 -6.83
CA GLY A 85 26.71 0.74 -5.49
C GLY A 85 27.20 -0.33 -4.52
N HIS A 86 27.59 0.12 -3.34
CA HIS A 86 28.02 -0.74 -2.22
C HIS A 86 27.18 -0.42 -0.99
N PRO A 87 25.95 -0.99 -0.89
CA PRO A 87 25.03 -0.61 0.17
C PRO A 87 25.55 -0.99 1.55
N THR A 88 25.32 -0.11 2.51
CA THR A 88 25.56 -0.36 3.92
C THR A 88 24.26 -0.11 4.70
N ILE A 89 24.03 -0.93 5.73
CA ILE A 89 22.88 -0.78 6.61
C ILE A 89 23.32 -0.10 7.88
N GLY A 90 22.57 0.91 8.29
CA GLY A 90 22.82 1.67 9.51
C GLY A 90 21.55 2.06 10.20
N ILE A 91 21.67 2.87 11.27
CA ILE A 91 20.55 3.46 11.98
C ILE A 91 20.66 4.98 11.87
N ASN A 92 19.63 5.63 11.34
CA ASN A 92 19.51 7.07 11.30
C ASN A 92 18.35 7.54 12.15
N LYS A 93 18.64 8.24 13.25
CA LYS A 93 17.63 8.75 14.20
C LYS A 93 16.64 7.65 14.65
N GLY A 94 17.18 6.47 14.97
CA GLY A 94 16.41 5.31 15.45
C GLY A 94 15.68 4.50 14.34
N ARG A 95 15.88 4.83 13.05
CA ARG A 95 15.29 4.10 11.94
C ARG A 95 16.35 3.26 11.21
N PRO A 96 16.07 2.00 10.87
CA PRO A 96 16.87 1.27 9.91
C PRO A 96 16.97 2.08 8.62
N THR A 97 18.15 2.16 8.05
CA THR A 97 18.41 2.98 6.85
C THR A 97 19.46 2.30 6.02
N VAL A 98 19.22 2.18 4.72
CA VAL A 98 20.18 1.70 3.73
C VAL A 98 20.85 2.90 3.07
N TYR A 99 22.16 2.92 3.07
CA TYR A 99 22.97 3.88 2.32
C TYR A 99 23.45 3.22 1.04
N SER A 100 23.29 3.88 -0.10
CA SER A 100 23.59 3.29 -1.41
C SER A 100 25.09 3.07 -1.70
N GLY A 101 25.94 3.85 -1.05
CA GLY A 101 27.35 3.95 -1.47
C GLY A 101 27.57 4.67 -2.80
N ILE A 102 26.52 5.33 -3.34
CA ILE A 102 26.53 6.02 -4.64
C ILE A 102 26.59 7.53 -4.40
N SER A 103 27.39 8.22 -5.21
CA SER A 103 27.46 9.68 -5.18
C SER A 103 26.28 10.30 -5.94
N ALA A 104 25.37 10.94 -5.22
CA ALA A 104 24.24 11.67 -5.82
C ALA A 104 24.67 12.74 -6.85
N ARG A 105 25.88 13.31 -6.68
CA ARG A 105 26.43 14.33 -7.58
C ARG A 105 26.98 13.73 -8.88
N LEU A 106 27.69 12.61 -8.77
CA LEU A 106 28.39 11.99 -9.92
C LEU A 106 27.49 11.01 -10.67
N GLN A 107 26.55 10.38 -9.97
CA GLN A 107 25.68 9.32 -10.48
C GLN A 107 24.21 9.58 -10.10
N PRO A 108 23.61 10.73 -10.50
CA PRO A 108 22.29 11.12 -10.07
C PRO A 108 21.20 10.12 -10.49
N HIS A 109 21.30 9.50 -11.66
CA HIS A 109 20.32 8.52 -12.13
C HIS A 109 20.31 7.25 -11.27
N GLN A 110 21.50 6.71 -10.95
CA GLN A 110 21.62 5.54 -10.10
C GLN A 110 21.08 5.82 -8.69
N GLN A 111 21.40 7.00 -8.16
CA GLN A 111 20.91 7.43 -6.86
C GLN A 111 19.39 7.64 -6.87
N PHE A 112 18.82 8.16 -7.95
CA PHE A 112 17.36 8.27 -8.11
C PHE A 112 16.70 6.89 -8.12
N LEU A 113 17.21 5.94 -8.91
CA LEU A 113 16.70 4.57 -8.95
C LEU A 113 16.75 3.93 -7.56
N PHE A 114 17.88 4.03 -6.89
CA PHE A 114 18.03 3.55 -5.51
C PHE A 114 16.95 4.14 -4.60
N SER A 115 16.81 5.46 -4.57
CA SER A 115 15.91 6.15 -3.63
C SER A 115 14.42 5.95 -3.94
N SER A 116 14.05 5.64 -5.18
CA SER A 116 12.64 5.42 -5.56
C SER A 116 12.18 3.98 -5.32
N MET A 117 13.10 3.03 -5.28
CA MET A 117 12.72 1.61 -5.39
C MET A 117 12.01 1.07 -4.14
N GLY A 118 12.30 1.60 -2.95
CA GLY A 118 11.57 1.21 -1.73
C GLY A 118 10.07 1.48 -1.85
N LEU A 119 9.70 2.73 -2.17
CA LEU A 119 8.30 3.13 -2.36
C LEU A 119 7.65 2.45 -3.57
N ASN A 120 8.39 2.27 -4.66
CA ASN A 120 7.89 1.61 -5.86
C ASN A 120 7.58 0.13 -5.61
N LEU A 121 8.46 -0.59 -4.89
CA LEU A 121 8.21 -1.99 -4.57
C LEU A 121 6.99 -2.14 -3.64
N GLN A 122 6.85 -1.29 -2.63
CA GLN A 122 5.65 -1.32 -1.78
C GLN A 122 4.38 -1.04 -2.58
N ALA A 123 4.38 -0.04 -3.45
CA ALA A 123 3.24 0.24 -4.32
C ALA A 123 2.90 -0.95 -5.22
N ALA A 124 3.91 -1.60 -5.80
CA ALA A 124 3.71 -2.80 -6.63
C ALA A 124 3.18 -4.00 -5.82
N MET A 125 3.63 -4.19 -4.57
CA MET A 125 3.11 -5.22 -3.68
C MET A 125 1.65 -4.95 -3.31
N ASP A 126 1.30 -3.71 -3.00
CA ASP A 126 -0.08 -3.31 -2.69
C ASP A 126 -1.00 -3.54 -3.90
N GLU A 127 -0.57 -3.15 -5.12
CA GLU A 127 -1.30 -3.45 -6.36
C GLU A 127 -1.44 -4.97 -6.58
N GLY A 128 -0.38 -5.75 -6.37
CA GLY A 128 -0.42 -7.20 -6.49
C GLY A 128 -1.46 -7.83 -5.56
N ILE A 129 -1.53 -7.37 -4.30
CA ILE A 129 -2.54 -7.83 -3.33
C ILE A 129 -3.95 -7.40 -3.76
N LEU A 130 -4.11 -6.19 -4.28
CA LEU A 130 -5.43 -5.66 -4.64
C LEU A 130 -5.96 -6.19 -5.99
N ASP A 131 -5.09 -6.60 -6.92
CA ASP A 131 -5.49 -6.99 -8.27
C ASP A 131 -5.46 -8.48 -8.53
N VAL A 132 -4.45 -9.20 -8.01
CA VAL A 132 -4.33 -10.65 -8.28
C VAL A 132 -5.45 -11.42 -7.58
N PRO A 133 -6.19 -12.28 -8.31
CA PRO A 133 -7.23 -13.11 -7.73
C PRO A 133 -6.65 -14.13 -6.72
N HIS A 134 -7.06 -14.04 -5.47
CA HIS A 134 -6.69 -14.95 -4.39
C HIS A 134 -7.69 -14.85 -3.23
N ASN A 135 -7.53 -15.66 -2.18
CA ASN A 135 -8.35 -15.56 -0.97
C ASN A 135 -7.92 -14.34 -0.14
N ARG A 136 -8.54 -13.20 -0.41
CA ARG A 136 -8.18 -11.87 0.13
C ARG A 136 -8.65 -11.65 1.57
N GLY A 137 -8.02 -10.69 2.25
CA GLY A 137 -8.43 -10.21 3.56
C GLY A 137 -7.72 -10.88 4.72
N ALA A 138 -6.70 -11.70 4.45
CA ALA A 138 -5.88 -12.30 5.49
C ALA A 138 -5.18 -11.23 6.35
N PRO A 139 -5.01 -11.47 7.68
CA PRO A 139 -4.35 -10.50 8.56
C PRO A 139 -2.95 -10.10 8.12
N PHE A 140 -2.20 -11.02 7.52
CA PHE A 140 -0.87 -10.74 6.97
C PHE A 140 -0.92 -9.74 5.81
N GLU A 141 -1.82 -9.93 4.86
CA GLU A 141 -2.03 -9.00 3.72
C GLU A 141 -2.44 -7.62 4.19
N ARG A 142 -3.37 -7.55 5.17
CA ARG A 142 -3.77 -6.27 5.79
C ARG A 142 -2.57 -5.55 6.42
N GLY A 143 -1.66 -6.32 7.01
CA GLY A 143 -0.39 -5.80 7.53
C GLY A 143 0.50 -5.24 6.44
N VAL A 144 0.66 -5.95 5.31
CA VAL A 144 1.46 -5.49 4.16
C VAL A 144 0.89 -4.19 3.60
N LEU A 145 -0.40 -4.15 3.29
CA LEU A 145 -1.08 -2.95 2.80
C LEU A 145 -0.95 -1.76 3.75
N ALA A 146 -1.14 -2.00 5.06
CA ALA A 146 -0.97 -0.96 6.07
C ALA A 146 0.48 -0.45 6.14
N GLY A 147 1.47 -1.33 5.97
CA GLY A 147 2.89 -0.98 5.95
C GLY A 147 3.24 -0.10 4.74
N GLY A 148 2.77 -0.45 3.54
CA GLY A 148 2.98 0.32 2.32
C GLY A 148 2.38 1.72 2.42
N ILE A 149 1.10 1.82 2.79
CA ILE A 149 0.41 3.11 2.98
C ILE A 149 1.08 3.96 4.06
N ALA A 150 1.41 3.37 5.23
CA ALA A 150 2.02 4.09 6.34
C ALA A 150 3.41 4.64 5.95
N THR A 151 4.20 3.85 5.22
CA THR A 151 5.51 4.29 4.71
C THR A 151 5.36 5.43 3.71
N ALA A 152 4.48 5.31 2.74
CA ALA A 152 4.24 6.38 1.77
C ALA A 152 3.78 7.66 2.46
N LEU A 153 2.82 7.59 3.39
CA LEU A 153 2.35 8.73 4.17
C LEU A 153 3.47 9.33 5.02
N PHE A 154 4.32 8.51 5.65
CA PHE A 154 5.47 9.01 6.38
C PHE A 154 6.41 9.83 5.48
N TYR A 155 6.77 9.30 4.31
CA TYR A 155 7.69 9.99 3.39
C TYR A 155 7.11 11.27 2.78
N VAL A 156 5.82 11.33 2.50
CA VAL A 156 5.19 12.54 1.94
C VAL A 156 4.84 13.60 2.99
N THR A 157 4.89 13.25 4.27
CA THR A 157 4.61 14.17 5.39
C THR A 157 5.89 14.45 6.20
N ILE A 158 6.12 13.71 7.27
CA ILE A 158 7.22 13.92 8.22
C ILE A 158 8.58 13.64 7.57
N GLY A 159 8.70 12.56 6.81
CA GLY A 159 9.93 12.15 6.15
C GLY A 159 10.39 13.11 5.06
N ARG A 160 9.47 13.90 4.48
CA ARG A 160 9.77 14.86 3.42
C ARG A 160 10.88 15.87 3.78
N THR A 161 10.98 16.23 5.05
CA THR A 161 11.95 17.21 5.57
C THR A 161 13.18 16.56 6.22
N ALA A 162 13.21 15.23 6.31
CA ALA A 162 14.33 14.53 6.91
C ALA A 162 15.58 14.62 6.02
N SER A 163 16.75 14.76 6.64
CA SER A 163 18.04 14.86 5.93
C SER A 163 18.42 13.61 5.14
N VAL A 164 17.92 12.45 5.56
CA VAL A 164 18.00 11.18 4.83
C VAL A 164 16.56 10.73 4.56
N SER A 165 16.11 10.93 3.34
CA SER A 165 14.74 10.66 2.90
C SER A 165 14.75 10.34 1.42
N ASP A 166 13.97 9.34 1.03
CA ASP A 166 13.81 8.96 -0.37
C ASP A 166 13.30 10.14 -1.21
N ILE A 167 12.27 10.84 -0.71
CA ILE A 167 11.71 12.01 -1.38
C ILE A 167 12.75 13.14 -1.53
N ASP A 168 13.52 13.41 -0.49
CA ASP A 168 14.59 14.43 -0.55
C ASP A 168 15.67 14.02 -1.57
N MET A 169 16.11 12.78 -1.53
CA MET A 169 17.14 12.30 -2.42
C MET A 169 16.66 12.24 -3.88
N MET A 170 15.45 11.76 -4.13
CA MET A 170 14.84 11.79 -5.46
C MET A 170 14.74 13.20 -6.02
N SER A 171 14.34 14.17 -5.20
CA SER A 171 14.22 15.57 -5.65
C SER A 171 15.58 16.21 -5.98
N ARG A 172 16.66 15.80 -5.31
CA ARG A 172 18.02 16.28 -5.59
C ARG A 172 18.65 15.65 -6.82
N THR A 173 18.16 14.48 -7.21
CA THR A 173 18.77 13.67 -8.28
C THR A 173 17.92 13.58 -9.55
N SER A 174 16.81 14.33 -9.60
CA SER A 174 15.92 14.43 -10.74
C SER A 174 15.46 15.86 -10.99
N SER A 175 14.63 16.06 -12.00
CA SER A 175 13.93 17.33 -12.27
C SER A 175 12.64 17.49 -11.45
N LEU A 176 12.23 16.45 -10.69
CA LEU A 176 11.02 16.48 -9.89
C LEU A 176 11.24 17.23 -8.58
N SER A 177 10.34 18.13 -8.25
CA SER A 177 10.35 18.78 -6.94
C SER A 177 9.86 17.83 -5.84
N LYS A 178 10.14 18.15 -4.59
CA LYS A 178 9.54 17.42 -3.44
C LYS A 178 8.01 17.45 -3.48
N THR A 179 7.43 18.51 -4.03
CA THR A 179 5.97 18.64 -4.17
C THR A 179 5.43 17.67 -5.21
N ASP A 180 6.10 17.55 -6.38
CA ASP A 180 5.71 16.59 -7.42
C ASP A 180 5.76 15.17 -6.87
N LEU A 181 6.84 14.80 -6.19
CA LEU A 181 7.00 13.49 -5.56
C LEU A 181 5.96 13.24 -4.47
N THR A 182 5.62 14.26 -3.68
CA THR A 182 4.54 14.18 -2.67
C THR A 182 3.19 13.91 -3.33
N ILE A 183 2.89 14.58 -4.44
CA ILE A 183 1.65 14.36 -5.19
C ILE A 183 1.61 12.95 -5.78
N ILE A 184 2.71 12.49 -6.36
CA ILE A 184 2.82 11.16 -6.97
C ILE A 184 2.61 10.07 -5.90
N TYR A 185 3.48 10.00 -4.91
CA TYR A 185 3.44 8.91 -3.91
C TYR A 185 2.26 9.05 -2.93
N GLY A 186 1.90 10.27 -2.55
CA GLY A 186 0.70 10.53 -1.76
C GLY A 186 -0.58 10.21 -2.51
N GLY A 187 -0.63 10.48 -3.82
CA GLY A 187 -1.74 10.12 -4.70
C GLY A 187 -1.90 8.60 -4.84
N VAL A 188 -0.80 7.86 -5.01
CA VAL A 188 -0.82 6.38 -5.01
C VAL A 188 -1.33 5.84 -3.68
N ALA A 189 -0.81 6.33 -2.54
CA ALA A 189 -1.28 5.90 -1.22
C ALA A 189 -2.77 6.22 -0.99
N ALA A 190 -3.24 7.37 -1.44
CA ALA A 190 -4.65 7.74 -1.37
C ALA A 190 -5.53 6.83 -2.24
N LEU A 191 -5.05 6.48 -3.44
CA LEU A 191 -5.76 5.55 -4.34
C LEU A 191 -5.85 4.15 -3.72
N HIS A 192 -4.74 3.60 -3.18
CA HIS A 192 -4.75 2.32 -2.49
C HIS A 192 -5.71 2.35 -1.29
N THR A 193 -5.67 3.41 -0.47
CA THR A 193 -6.59 3.59 0.66
C THR A 193 -8.05 3.58 0.19
N LEU A 194 -8.37 4.27 -0.89
CA LEU A 194 -9.72 4.31 -1.45
C LEU A 194 -10.16 2.93 -1.97
N ARG A 195 -9.28 2.20 -2.63
CA ARG A 195 -9.54 0.85 -3.13
C ARG A 195 -9.80 -0.12 -1.98
N ILE A 196 -8.96 -0.09 -0.95
CA ILE A 196 -9.12 -0.88 0.28
C ILE A 196 -10.46 -0.55 0.97
N HIS A 197 -10.81 0.74 1.06
CA HIS A 197 -12.08 1.17 1.66
C HIS A 197 -13.30 0.67 0.88
N ARG A 198 -13.20 0.53 -0.44
CA ARG A 198 -14.28 0.03 -1.30
C ARG A 198 -14.38 -1.49 -1.36
N ASP A 199 -13.32 -2.20 -1.01
CA ASP A 199 -13.31 -3.67 -0.98
C ASP A 199 -13.82 -4.15 0.39
N GLU A 200 -14.99 -4.78 0.41
CA GLU A 200 -15.65 -5.27 1.63
C GLU A 200 -14.74 -6.17 2.49
N ARG A 201 -13.81 -6.90 1.87
CA ARG A 201 -12.86 -7.79 2.55
C ARG A 201 -11.80 -7.05 3.37
N TYR A 202 -11.53 -5.79 3.02
CA TYR A 202 -10.57 -4.92 3.70
C TYR A 202 -11.24 -3.74 4.42
N ALA A 203 -12.50 -3.42 4.08
CA ALA A 203 -13.18 -2.21 4.50
C ALA A 203 -13.30 -2.02 6.03
N ASP A 204 -13.24 -3.12 6.79
CA ASP A 204 -13.27 -3.07 8.27
C ASP A 204 -11.97 -2.55 8.89
N PHE A 205 -10.98 -2.25 8.08
CA PHE A 205 -9.66 -1.76 8.52
C PHE A 205 -9.60 -0.24 8.66
N PHE A 206 -10.50 0.50 7.97
CA PHE A 206 -10.48 1.96 7.95
C PHE A 206 -11.77 2.57 8.50
N VAL A 207 -11.72 3.86 8.79
CA VAL A 207 -12.79 4.67 9.33
C VAL A 207 -14.07 4.54 8.52
N ARG A 208 -15.13 4.00 9.11
CA ARG A 208 -16.48 4.05 8.53
C ARG A 208 -17.28 5.18 9.19
N PRO A 209 -18.05 5.97 8.42
CA PRO A 209 -19.06 6.84 9.03
C PRO A 209 -20.10 5.97 9.74
N ASP A 210 -20.35 6.24 11.00
CA ASP A 210 -21.42 5.57 11.75
C ASP A 210 -22.77 6.16 11.34
N VAL A 211 -23.37 5.57 10.32
CA VAL A 211 -24.68 6.01 9.79
C VAL A 211 -25.82 5.71 10.78
N SER A 212 -25.62 4.77 11.71
CA SER A 212 -26.66 4.32 12.65
C SER A 212 -26.86 5.28 13.83
N ALA A 213 -25.86 6.08 14.17
CA ALA A 213 -25.91 7.01 15.30
C ALA A 213 -26.20 8.47 14.88
N GLY A 214 -26.45 8.74 13.61
CA GLY A 214 -26.84 10.08 13.12
C GLY A 214 -25.81 11.19 13.23
N LYS A 215 -24.72 11.02 13.98
CA LYS A 215 -23.62 11.98 14.13
C LYS A 215 -22.39 11.27 14.70
N GLY A 216 -21.41 10.99 13.87
CA GLY A 216 -20.11 10.55 14.38
C GLY A 216 -19.28 9.81 13.33
N LEU A 217 -17.98 10.02 13.43
CA LEU A 217 -16.97 9.17 12.80
C LEU A 217 -16.58 8.12 13.85
N LYS A 218 -16.87 6.85 13.62
CA LYS A 218 -16.18 5.79 14.36
C LYS A 218 -14.76 5.70 13.85
N LEU A 219 -13.84 6.35 14.56
CA LEU A 219 -12.42 6.08 14.48
C LEU A 219 -12.17 4.76 15.20
N GLY A 220 -12.13 3.69 14.49
CA GLY A 220 -11.84 2.40 15.06
C GLY A 220 -11.54 1.38 13.98
N VAL A 221 -10.55 0.55 14.23
CA VAL A 221 -10.43 -0.73 13.55
C VAL A 221 -11.62 -1.53 14.03
N ASN A 222 -12.67 -1.67 13.21
CA ASN A 222 -13.75 -2.59 13.52
C ASN A 222 -13.17 -3.99 13.41
N ILE A 223 -12.72 -4.51 14.52
CA ILE A 223 -12.06 -5.79 14.62
C ILE A 223 -13.19 -6.76 14.96
N GLN A 224 -13.91 -7.15 13.92
CA GLN A 224 -14.78 -8.30 13.96
C GLN A 224 -14.01 -9.60 14.04
#